data_653ba5861bd84e830200ca4fa2d5a2af
#
_entry.id   653ba5861bd84e830200ca4fa2d5a2af
#
_cell.length_a   1.000
_cell.length_b   1.000
_cell.length_c   1.000
_cell.angle_alpha   90.00
_cell.angle_beta   90.00
_cell.angle_gamma   90.00
#
_symmetry.space_group_name_H-M   'P 1'
#
loop_
_entity.id
_entity.type
_entity.pdbx_description
1 polymer ?
#
loop_
_entity_poly.entity_id
_entity_poly.type
_entity_poly.pdbx_seq_one_letter_code
_entity_poly.pdbx_strand_id
1 'polypeptide(L)'
;TIVIVSFFLNSFSQKPERVEPMFWWAGMKSQELQLMIYGQNISETSVSLNYPGVEMVSLIKVQNPNYLFVDLKLAENVQPGKFDIQFTKEKKLVSTYQYELKAREKGSANRPGFNSSDVIYLVTPDRFINGNPDNDQVAGMKEKPDRFNKDGRHGGDIRGIINSLDYLQKMGFTAVWL
;
A
#
# COMPACT_ATOMS: atom_id res chain seq x y z
N THR A 1 -10.76 -25.88 -50.65
CA THR A 1 -11.21 -25.48 -49.28
C THR A 1 -10.03 -24.87 -48.55
N ILE A 2 -10.04 -23.54 -48.37
CA ILE A 2 -8.99 -22.83 -47.65
C ILE A 2 -9.44 -22.76 -46.17
N VAL A 3 -8.70 -23.40 -45.26
CA VAL A 3 -8.91 -23.29 -43.82
C VAL A 3 -8.08 -22.10 -43.31
N ILE A 4 -8.76 -21.00 -42.96
CA ILE A 4 -8.12 -19.85 -42.28
C ILE A 4 -8.07 -20.18 -40.80
N VAL A 5 -6.90 -20.48 -40.30
CA VAL A 5 -6.64 -20.62 -38.84
C VAL A 5 -6.37 -19.24 -38.30
N SER A 6 -7.37 -18.64 -37.65
CA SER A 6 -7.21 -17.36 -36.93
C SER A 6 -6.53 -17.63 -35.59
N PHE A 7 -5.24 -17.29 -35.48
CA PHE A 7 -4.56 -17.21 -34.22
C PHE A 7 -5.03 -15.96 -33.47
N PHE A 8 -5.84 -16.14 -32.43
CA PHE A 8 -6.09 -15.08 -31.45
C PHE A 8 -4.82 -14.91 -30.60
N LEU A 9 -3.99 -13.94 -30.93
CA LEU A 9 -2.93 -13.48 -30.06
C LEU A 9 -3.60 -12.79 -28.86
N ASN A 10 -3.71 -13.50 -27.75
CA ASN A 10 -4.03 -12.88 -26.48
C ASN A 10 -2.89 -11.92 -26.12
N SER A 11 -3.04 -10.67 -26.49
CA SER A 11 -2.14 -9.60 -26.06
C SER A 11 -2.41 -9.35 -24.58
N PHE A 12 -1.72 -10.07 -23.70
CA PHE A 12 -1.71 -9.73 -22.29
C PHE A 12 -1.05 -8.35 -22.14
N SER A 13 -1.85 -7.36 -21.82
CA SER A 13 -1.36 -6.02 -21.52
C SER A 13 -0.50 -6.09 -20.26
N GLN A 14 0.80 -5.83 -20.39
CA GLN A 14 1.73 -5.71 -19.27
C GLN A 14 1.44 -4.40 -18.55
N LYS A 15 0.47 -4.42 -17.63
CA LYS A 15 0.15 -3.28 -16.79
C LYS A 15 0.46 -3.59 -15.33
N PRO A 16 0.87 -2.60 -14.54
CA PRO A 16 1.00 -2.79 -13.10
C PRO A 16 -0.37 -3.06 -12.49
N GLU A 17 -0.45 -4.14 -11.72
CA GLU A 17 -1.61 -4.50 -10.91
C GLU A 17 -1.49 -3.90 -9.52
N ARG A 18 -0.23 -3.74 -9.04
CA ARG A 18 0.09 -3.18 -7.73
C ARG A 18 1.42 -2.44 -7.77
N VAL A 19 1.45 -1.26 -7.17
CA VAL A 19 2.66 -0.47 -6.95
C VAL A 19 2.76 -0.16 -5.47
N GLU A 20 3.90 -0.45 -4.85
CA GLU A 20 4.10 -0.22 -3.43
C GLU A 20 5.42 0.49 -3.15
N PRO A 21 5.37 1.48 -2.24
CA PRO A 21 4.17 2.01 -1.58
C PRO A 21 3.22 2.66 -2.60
N MET A 22 1.90 2.62 -2.34
CA MET A 22 0.88 3.14 -3.27
C MET A 22 0.96 4.65 -3.49
N PHE A 23 1.57 5.37 -2.58
CA PHE A 23 1.87 6.80 -2.62
C PHE A 23 3.04 7.10 -1.68
N TRP A 24 3.62 8.28 -1.81
CA TRP A 24 4.66 8.75 -0.90
C TRP A 24 4.41 10.20 -0.51
N TRP A 25 5.30 10.81 0.25
CA TRP A 25 5.19 12.20 0.65
C TRP A 25 6.38 13.01 0.13
N ALA A 26 6.08 14.20 -0.38
CA ALA A 26 7.10 15.21 -0.65
C ALA A 26 7.71 15.72 0.66
N GLY A 27 8.98 16.12 0.65
CA GLY A 27 9.68 16.69 1.80
C GLY A 27 9.99 15.69 2.92
N MET A 28 10.13 14.41 2.61
CA MET A 28 10.67 13.42 3.55
C MET A 28 12.17 13.62 3.75
N LYS A 29 12.68 13.28 4.95
CA LYS A 29 14.11 13.37 5.27
C LYS A 29 14.96 12.45 4.38
N SER A 30 14.49 11.22 4.15
CA SER A 30 15.07 10.35 3.14
C SER A 30 14.59 10.77 1.77
N GLN A 31 15.53 11.01 0.88
CA GLN A 31 15.27 11.34 -0.52
C GLN A 31 15.13 10.10 -1.40
N GLU A 32 15.45 8.93 -0.86
CA GLU A 32 15.39 7.65 -1.58
C GLU A 32 14.00 7.02 -1.43
N LEU A 33 13.47 6.56 -2.55
CA LEU A 33 12.19 5.85 -2.62
C LEU A 33 12.34 4.69 -3.59
N GLN A 34 12.12 3.47 -3.12
CA GLN A 34 12.01 2.31 -3.99
C GLN A 34 10.54 1.93 -4.20
N LEU A 35 10.13 1.76 -5.44
CA LEU A 35 8.83 1.26 -5.81
C LEU A 35 8.95 -0.21 -6.21
N MET A 36 8.19 -1.08 -5.54
CA MET A 36 7.94 -2.43 -5.99
C MET A 36 6.71 -2.42 -6.91
N ILE A 37 6.87 -2.94 -8.11
CA ILE A 37 5.81 -3.00 -9.11
C ILE A 37 5.52 -4.47 -9.40
N TYR A 38 4.27 -4.87 -9.21
CA TYR A 38 3.79 -6.20 -9.51
C TYR A 38 2.79 -6.16 -10.68
N GLY A 39 2.92 -7.11 -11.58
CA GLY A 39 2.03 -7.31 -12.71
C GLY A 39 2.52 -8.44 -13.59
N GLN A 40 1.66 -9.06 -14.38
CA GLN A 40 2.03 -10.19 -15.22
C GLN A 40 3.12 -9.80 -16.24
N ASN A 41 4.28 -10.47 -16.16
CA ASN A 41 5.45 -10.23 -17.02
C ASN A 41 5.91 -8.77 -17.06
N ILE A 42 5.70 -8.01 -15.98
CA ILE A 42 6.01 -6.58 -15.93
C ILE A 42 7.52 -6.30 -16.08
N SER A 43 8.38 -7.26 -15.71
CA SER A 43 9.84 -7.12 -15.86
C SER A 43 10.33 -7.02 -17.31
N GLU A 44 9.49 -7.40 -18.29
CA GLU A 44 9.82 -7.26 -19.70
C GLU A 44 9.70 -5.81 -20.18
N THR A 45 9.14 -4.93 -19.38
CA THR A 45 8.99 -3.51 -19.71
C THR A 45 10.21 -2.70 -19.34
N SER A 46 10.34 -1.54 -19.97
CA SER A 46 11.16 -0.42 -19.53
C SER A 46 10.27 0.62 -18.88
N VAL A 47 10.81 1.34 -17.92
CA VAL A 47 10.08 2.36 -17.16
C VAL A 47 10.64 3.73 -17.47
N SER A 48 9.79 4.73 -17.59
CA SER A 48 10.17 6.13 -17.65
C SER A 48 9.15 6.99 -16.90
N LEU A 49 9.61 8.10 -16.39
CA LEU A 49 8.77 9.11 -15.74
C LEU A 49 9.37 10.50 -15.98
N ASN A 50 8.52 11.50 -15.87
CA ASN A 50 8.95 12.89 -15.95
C ASN A 50 8.16 13.70 -14.92
N TYR A 51 8.82 14.08 -13.83
CA TYR A 51 8.24 14.93 -12.81
C TYR A 51 9.34 15.81 -12.19
N PRO A 52 9.15 17.14 -12.09
CA PRO A 52 10.15 18.02 -11.52
C PRO A 52 10.56 17.61 -10.11
N GLY A 53 11.85 17.35 -9.91
CA GLY A 53 12.38 16.91 -8.62
C GLY A 53 12.24 15.41 -8.33
N VAL A 54 11.87 14.59 -9.30
CA VAL A 54 11.92 13.12 -9.21
C VAL A 54 12.82 12.58 -10.31
N GLU A 55 13.86 11.87 -9.91
CA GLU A 55 14.83 11.22 -10.78
C GLU A 55 14.75 9.71 -10.64
N MET A 56 14.74 8.99 -11.74
CA MET A 56 14.87 7.53 -11.74
C MET A 56 16.36 7.17 -11.68
N VAL A 57 16.77 6.54 -10.59
CA VAL A 57 18.16 6.14 -10.34
C VAL A 57 18.46 4.79 -10.96
N SER A 58 17.58 3.81 -10.76
CA SER A 58 17.77 2.46 -11.27
C SER A 58 16.46 1.75 -11.59
N LEU A 59 16.56 0.75 -12.47
CA LEU A 59 15.49 -0.20 -12.80
C LEU A 59 16.02 -1.61 -12.54
N ILE A 60 15.49 -2.26 -11.52
CA ILE A 60 15.96 -3.57 -11.06
C ILE A 60 14.98 -4.65 -11.49
N LYS A 61 15.45 -5.58 -12.32
CA LYS A 61 14.73 -6.77 -12.77
C LYS A 61 15.20 -7.96 -11.94
N VAL A 62 14.26 -8.63 -11.32
CA VAL A 62 14.52 -9.82 -10.51
C VAL A 62 14.22 -11.09 -11.29
N GLN A 63 14.57 -12.26 -10.75
CA GLN A 63 14.34 -13.54 -11.42
C GLN A 63 12.86 -13.81 -11.71
N ASN A 64 11.95 -13.36 -10.83
CA ASN A 64 10.53 -13.48 -11.06
C ASN A 64 10.04 -12.42 -12.07
N PRO A 65 9.52 -12.80 -13.25
CA PRO A 65 9.13 -11.86 -14.30
C PRO A 65 7.96 -10.95 -13.92
N ASN A 66 7.24 -11.25 -12.85
CA ASN A 66 6.08 -10.48 -12.40
C ASN A 66 6.44 -9.34 -11.45
N TYR A 67 7.72 -9.14 -11.14
CA TYR A 67 8.20 -8.07 -10.28
C TYR A 67 9.25 -7.21 -10.95
N LEU A 68 9.16 -5.91 -10.63
CA LEU A 68 10.08 -4.89 -11.09
C LEU A 68 10.28 -3.87 -9.96
N PHE A 69 11.50 -3.44 -9.71
CA PHE A 69 11.77 -2.40 -8.73
C PHE A 69 12.35 -1.17 -9.43
N VAL A 70 11.88 -0.01 -9.00
CA VAL A 70 12.32 1.29 -9.50
C VAL A 70 12.83 2.10 -8.33
N ASP A 71 14.11 2.44 -8.37
CA ASP A 71 14.70 3.35 -7.39
C ASP A 71 14.57 4.78 -7.89
N LEU A 72 13.98 5.60 -7.05
CA LEU A 72 13.77 7.02 -7.28
C LEU A 72 14.55 7.84 -6.27
N LYS A 73 15.03 8.99 -6.72
CA LYS A 73 15.56 10.04 -5.87
C LYS A 73 14.66 11.26 -5.96
N LEU A 74 14.18 11.72 -4.80
CA LEU A 74 13.34 12.89 -4.67
C LEU A 74 14.20 14.08 -4.23
N ALA A 75 14.10 15.19 -4.95
CA ALA A 75 14.75 16.42 -4.52
C ALA A 75 14.13 16.93 -3.20
N GLU A 76 14.91 17.61 -2.39
CA GLU A 76 14.45 18.16 -1.11
C GLU A 76 13.22 19.08 -1.26
N ASN A 77 13.18 19.83 -2.37
CA ASN A 77 12.14 20.78 -2.70
C ASN A 77 11.07 20.23 -3.66
N VAL A 78 11.02 18.89 -3.87
CA VAL A 78 9.99 18.27 -4.71
C VAL A 78 8.60 18.67 -4.24
N GLN A 79 7.73 19.05 -5.18
CA GLN A 79 6.39 19.46 -4.85
C GLN A 79 5.43 18.26 -4.77
N PRO A 80 4.39 18.32 -3.92
CA PRO A 80 3.31 17.34 -3.96
C PRO A 80 2.57 17.39 -5.29
N GLY A 81 2.13 16.24 -5.78
CA GLY A 81 1.37 16.14 -7.03
C GLY A 81 1.31 14.72 -7.55
N LYS A 82 0.68 14.57 -8.71
CA LYS A 82 0.56 13.29 -9.41
C LYS A 82 1.38 13.31 -10.69
N PHE A 83 1.98 12.17 -11.00
CA PHE A 83 2.75 11.99 -12.22
C PHE A 83 2.59 10.58 -12.77
N ASP A 84 2.82 10.45 -14.05
CA ASP A 84 2.68 9.20 -14.77
C ASP A 84 4.00 8.44 -14.81
N ILE A 85 3.96 7.19 -14.39
CA ILE A 85 5.01 6.19 -14.62
C ILE A 85 4.60 5.43 -15.89
N GLN A 86 5.40 5.55 -16.94
CA GLN A 86 5.14 4.95 -18.24
C GLN A 86 5.90 3.63 -18.38
N PHE A 87 5.21 2.61 -18.84
CA PHE A 87 5.76 1.28 -19.12
C PHE A 87 5.79 1.08 -20.63
N THR A 88 6.98 0.78 -21.15
CA THR A 88 7.20 0.57 -22.58
C THR A 88 7.79 -0.80 -22.85
N LYS A 89 7.38 -1.43 -23.95
CA LYS A 89 7.96 -2.65 -24.49
C LYS A 89 8.25 -2.45 -25.97
N GLU A 90 9.43 -2.80 -26.44
CA GLU A 90 9.85 -2.59 -27.83
C GLU A 90 9.61 -1.15 -28.34
N LYS A 91 9.88 -0.16 -27.47
CA LYS A 91 9.66 1.28 -27.70
C LYS A 91 8.18 1.69 -27.85
N LYS A 92 7.23 0.81 -27.59
CA LYS A 92 5.80 1.12 -27.59
C LYS A 92 5.29 1.26 -26.17
N LEU A 93 4.51 2.31 -25.89
CA LEU A 93 3.82 2.47 -24.62
C LEU A 93 2.79 1.35 -24.46
N VAL A 94 2.90 0.56 -23.39
CA VAL A 94 1.98 -0.56 -23.10
C VAL A 94 1.04 -0.25 -21.95
N SER A 95 1.48 0.57 -21.00
CA SER A 95 0.63 1.03 -19.90
C SER A 95 1.21 2.27 -19.21
N THR A 96 0.36 2.92 -18.43
CA THR A 96 0.69 4.07 -17.59
C THR A 96 0.09 3.86 -16.20
N TYR A 97 0.83 4.19 -15.17
CA TYR A 97 0.37 4.18 -13.78
C TYR A 97 0.55 5.58 -13.19
N GLN A 98 -0.54 6.15 -12.66
CA GLN A 98 -0.48 7.46 -12.02
C GLN A 98 -0.03 7.30 -10.56
N TYR A 99 1.13 7.82 -10.22
CA TYR A 99 1.68 7.82 -8.88
C TYR A 99 1.48 9.17 -8.19
N GLU A 100 1.32 9.17 -6.87
CA GLU A 100 1.05 10.36 -6.09
C GLU A 100 2.12 10.64 -5.04
N LEU A 101 2.66 11.87 -5.06
CA LEU A 101 3.38 12.45 -3.93
C LEU A 101 2.43 13.36 -3.16
N LYS A 102 2.11 12.99 -1.93
CA LYS A 102 1.22 13.75 -1.05
C LYS A 102 1.97 14.87 -0.34
N ALA A 103 1.24 15.93 -0.03
CA ALA A 103 1.73 16.92 0.91
C ALA A 103 1.80 16.33 2.32
N ARG A 104 2.89 16.62 3.05
CA ARG A 104 2.96 16.27 4.48
C ARG A 104 2.05 17.17 5.29
N GLU A 105 1.42 16.61 6.30
CA GLU A 105 0.67 17.40 7.26
C GLU A 105 1.61 18.35 8.00
N LYS A 106 1.15 19.60 8.18
CA LYS A 106 1.92 20.64 8.87
C LYS A 106 2.31 20.16 10.28
N GLY A 107 3.57 20.27 10.62
CA GLY A 107 4.10 19.86 11.91
C GLY A 107 4.32 18.35 12.08
N SER A 108 4.02 17.52 11.07
CA SER A 108 4.21 16.05 11.16
C SER A 108 5.65 15.63 11.45
N ALA A 109 6.63 16.43 11.04
CA ALA A 109 8.05 16.17 11.33
C ALA A 109 8.42 16.35 12.82
N ASN A 110 7.61 17.08 13.56
CA ASN A 110 7.86 17.43 14.97
C ASN A 110 7.00 16.60 15.94
N ARG A 111 6.29 15.58 15.44
CA ARG A 111 5.53 14.69 16.31
C ARG A 111 6.51 13.92 17.20
N PRO A 112 6.36 13.98 18.53
CA PRO A 112 7.18 13.19 19.42
C PRO A 112 6.89 11.69 19.21
N GLY A 113 7.92 10.87 19.34
CA GLY A 113 7.76 9.43 19.48
C GLY A 113 7.31 9.05 20.89
N PHE A 114 7.22 7.76 21.15
CA PHE A 114 6.93 7.25 22.50
C PHE A 114 8.07 7.58 23.47
N ASN A 115 7.71 7.82 24.73
CA ASN A 115 8.63 8.08 25.80
C ASN A 115 8.12 7.44 27.12
N SER A 116 8.85 7.62 28.23
CA SER A 116 8.54 7.00 29.51
C SER A 116 7.24 7.46 30.18
N SER A 117 6.60 8.52 29.66
CA SER A 117 5.29 8.97 30.14
C SER A 117 4.13 8.31 29.41
N ASP A 118 4.40 7.53 28.38
CA ASP A 118 3.37 6.84 27.61
C ASP A 118 2.95 5.53 28.28
N VAL A 119 1.64 5.30 28.28
CA VAL A 119 1.02 4.03 28.70
C VAL A 119 0.33 3.42 27.50
N ILE A 120 0.92 2.32 27.00
CA ILE A 120 0.47 1.67 25.76
C ILE A 120 -0.46 0.50 26.12
N TYR A 121 -1.67 0.51 25.54
CA TYR A 121 -2.61 -0.60 25.64
C TYR A 121 -2.49 -1.50 24.41
N LEU A 122 -1.97 -2.71 24.62
CA LEU A 122 -1.97 -3.75 23.59
C LEU A 122 -3.36 -4.40 23.54
N VAL A 123 -4.01 -4.35 22.38
CA VAL A 123 -5.34 -4.91 22.20
C VAL A 123 -5.40 -5.80 20.96
N THR A 124 -6.02 -6.97 21.13
CA THR A 124 -6.41 -7.83 20.00
C THR A 124 -7.84 -7.45 19.61
N PRO A 125 -8.07 -6.81 18.45
CA PRO A 125 -9.39 -6.30 18.07
C PRO A 125 -10.49 -7.33 18.20
N ASP A 126 -10.28 -8.55 17.67
CA ASP A 126 -11.24 -9.66 17.73
C ASP A 126 -11.73 -9.98 19.15
N ARG A 127 -10.87 -9.77 20.16
CA ARG A 127 -11.15 -10.11 21.58
C ARG A 127 -11.68 -8.93 22.39
N PHE A 128 -11.77 -7.75 21.83
CA PHE A 128 -12.12 -6.54 22.56
C PHE A 128 -13.65 -6.29 22.46
N ILE A 129 -14.09 -5.43 21.56
CA ILE A 129 -15.49 -5.05 21.40
C ILE A 129 -15.88 -5.16 19.93
N ASN A 130 -17.04 -5.78 19.67
CA ASN A 130 -17.65 -5.76 18.36
C ASN A 130 -18.42 -4.45 18.18
N GLY A 131 -17.91 -3.57 17.32
CA GLY A 131 -18.55 -2.29 17.01
C GLY A 131 -19.38 -2.31 15.73
N ASN A 132 -19.21 -3.35 14.89
CA ASN A 132 -19.98 -3.53 13.66
C ASN A 132 -20.17 -5.03 13.36
N PRO A 133 -21.31 -5.64 13.75
CA PRO A 133 -21.58 -7.06 13.50
C PRO A 133 -21.61 -7.46 12.01
N ASP A 134 -21.82 -6.51 11.10
CA ASP A 134 -21.93 -6.80 9.67
C ASP A 134 -20.59 -7.26 9.05
N ASN A 135 -19.47 -6.97 9.71
CA ASN A 135 -18.13 -7.38 9.26
C ASN A 135 -17.63 -8.67 9.95
N ASP A 136 -18.41 -9.28 10.84
CA ASP A 136 -18.03 -10.51 11.55
C ASP A 136 -17.70 -11.66 10.58
N GLN A 137 -18.36 -11.67 9.42
CA GLN A 137 -18.16 -12.67 8.40
C GLN A 137 -18.09 -12.02 7.01
N VAL A 138 -16.96 -12.14 6.33
CA VAL A 138 -16.79 -11.68 4.96
C VAL A 138 -16.47 -12.85 4.04
N ALA A 139 -16.74 -12.68 2.73
CA ALA A 139 -16.46 -13.69 1.73
C ALA A 139 -14.99 -14.12 1.76
N GLY A 140 -14.75 -15.43 1.74
CA GLY A 140 -13.39 -15.99 1.80
C GLY A 140 -12.85 -16.29 3.19
N MET A 141 -13.52 -15.89 4.27
CA MET A 141 -13.15 -16.29 5.63
C MET A 141 -13.50 -17.76 5.86
N LYS A 142 -12.54 -18.51 6.39
CA LYS A 142 -12.69 -19.95 6.67
C LYS A 142 -13.55 -20.22 7.90
N GLU A 143 -13.46 -19.35 8.92
CA GLU A 143 -14.11 -19.55 10.21
C GLU A 143 -15.19 -18.49 10.42
N LYS A 144 -16.28 -18.92 11.05
CA LYS A 144 -17.35 -18.04 11.55
C LYS A 144 -17.01 -17.59 12.97
N PRO A 145 -17.58 -16.46 13.44
CA PRO A 145 -17.48 -16.09 14.85
C PRO A 145 -18.10 -17.17 15.75
N ASP A 146 -17.37 -17.53 16.80
CA ASP A 146 -17.83 -18.45 17.84
C ASP A 146 -17.28 -18.00 19.21
N ARG A 147 -18.04 -17.17 19.90
CA ARG A 147 -17.69 -16.61 21.21
C ARG A 147 -17.69 -17.63 22.35
N PHE A 148 -18.34 -18.77 22.15
CA PHE A 148 -18.39 -19.84 23.16
C PHE A 148 -17.12 -20.70 23.13
N ASN A 149 -16.42 -20.72 22.01
CA ASN A 149 -15.15 -21.38 21.88
C ASN A 149 -14.03 -20.40 22.24
N LYS A 150 -13.21 -20.74 23.25
CA LYS A 150 -12.07 -19.91 23.69
C LYS A 150 -11.06 -19.63 22.56
N ASP A 151 -10.94 -20.53 21.61
CA ASP A 151 -10.03 -20.44 20.46
C ASP A 151 -10.74 -19.89 19.20
N GLY A 152 -12.07 -19.73 19.25
CA GLY A 152 -12.88 -19.21 18.17
C GLY A 152 -12.74 -17.68 17.99
N ARG A 153 -13.16 -17.18 16.85
CA ARG A 153 -13.24 -15.75 16.58
C ARG A 153 -14.40 -15.14 17.38
N HIS A 154 -14.18 -13.94 17.96
CA HIS A 154 -15.20 -13.26 18.77
C HIS A 154 -15.90 -12.11 18.03
N GLY A 155 -15.38 -11.68 16.87
CA GLY A 155 -15.99 -10.64 16.06
C GLY A 155 -15.72 -9.21 16.52
N GLY A 156 -14.82 -8.99 17.48
CA GLY A 156 -14.38 -7.65 17.82
C GLY A 156 -13.63 -7.00 16.65
N ASP A 157 -13.72 -5.68 16.54
CA ASP A 157 -13.23 -4.94 15.38
C ASP A 157 -12.67 -3.54 15.73
N ILE A 158 -12.12 -2.89 14.72
CA ILE A 158 -11.57 -1.53 14.85
C ILE A 158 -12.67 -0.52 15.25
N ARG A 159 -13.90 -0.71 14.81
CA ARG A 159 -15.02 0.16 15.19
C ARG A 159 -15.29 0.07 16.69
N GLY A 160 -15.21 -1.12 17.26
CA GLY A 160 -15.35 -1.33 18.71
C GLY A 160 -14.24 -0.62 19.49
N ILE A 161 -13.00 -0.63 18.99
CA ILE A 161 -11.91 0.12 19.59
C ILE A 161 -12.17 1.62 19.51
N ILE A 162 -12.55 2.13 18.34
CA ILE A 162 -12.87 3.57 18.15
C ILE A 162 -13.96 4.02 19.12
N ASN A 163 -15.01 3.23 19.27
CA ASN A 163 -16.13 3.53 20.18
C ASN A 163 -15.70 3.53 21.66
N SER A 164 -14.55 2.95 21.97
CA SER A 164 -14.03 2.80 23.33
C SER A 164 -12.84 3.73 23.65
N LEU A 165 -12.43 4.60 22.72
CA LEU A 165 -11.25 5.46 22.92
C LEU A 165 -11.39 6.37 24.13
N ASP A 166 -12.57 6.95 24.39
CA ASP A 166 -12.81 7.79 25.56
C ASP A 166 -12.67 7.03 26.86
N TYR A 167 -13.10 5.77 26.88
CA TYR A 167 -12.91 4.88 28.02
C TYR A 167 -11.42 4.59 28.27
N LEU A 168 -10.68 4.23 27.22
CA LEU A 168 -9.25 3.95 27.30
C LEU A 168 -8.48 5.20 27.77
N GLN A 169 -8.82 6.38 27.25
CA GLN A 169 -8.23 7.64 27.68
C GLN A 169 -8.48 7.93 29.16
N LYS A 170 -9.72 7.71 29.65
CA LYS A 170 -10.07 7.88 31.07
C LYS A 170 -9.32 6.90 31.98
N MET A 171 -8.95 5.73 31.45
CA MET A 171 -8.12 4.76 32.17
C MET A 171 -6.64 5.16 32.22
N GLY A 172 -6.23 6.24 31.52
CA GLY A 172 -4.88 6.74 31.50
C GLY A 172 -3.99 6.20 30.38
N PHE A 173 -4.54 5.47 29.41
CA PHE A 173 -3.79 5.02 28.25
C PHE A 173 -3.56 6.19 27.29
N THR A 174 -2.33 6.33 26.79
CA THR A 174 -1.92 7.39 25.86
C THR A 174 -1.79 6.86 24.42
N ALA A 175 -1.67 5.55 24.25
CA ALA A 175 -1.55 4.91 22.94
C ALA A 175 -2.22 3.53 22.93
N VAL A 176 -2.63 3.11 21.75
CA VAL A 176 -3.17 1.78 21.47
C VAL A 176 -2.25 1.07 20.49
N TRP A 177 -1.89 -0.16 20.80
CA TRP A 177 -1.15 -1.05 19.91
C TRP A 177 -2.07 -2.19 19.45
N LEU A 178 -2.27 -2.30 18.11
CA LEU A 178 -3.09 -3.31 17.46
C LEU A 178 -2.27 -4.50 17.00
#